data_295f7707bce5918765f824dc90826e41
#
_entry.id   295f7707bce5918765f824dc90826e41
#
_cell.length_a   1.000
_cell.length_b   1.000
_cell.length_c   1.000
_cell.angle_alpha   90.00
_cell.angle_beta   90.00
_cell.angle_gamma   90.00
#
_symmetry.space_group_name_H-M   'P 1'
#
loop_
_entity.id
_entity.type
_entity.pdbx_description
1 polymer ?
#
loop_
_entity_poly.entity_id
_entity_poly.type
_entity_poly.pdbx_seq_one_letter_code
_entity_poly.pdbx_strand_id
1 'polypeptide(L)'
;GRPGVKGIRVCGAHQTGKPRARYACLGWCIDYRAGTKMLTMPGDETLKRGEAEKLLPLLEASPVLRNLKGRTTARHVRLKDGSSLFLSSAQAPGQRASITVQDLFMDEEDLYQKAAGKGDPVTDFIERTRSYSFTRKIMRVSKPVGDARSSIWQAVTRDVDLTLAYRVVCPTCFAPQFMSPERVVCQKLIKDGQETEPSPAEI
;
A
#
# COMPACT_ATOMS: atom_id res chain seq x y z
N GLY A 1 9.64 3.39 12.93
CA GLY A 1 9.02 4.64 12.47
C GLY A 1 9.15 5.74 13.51
N ARG A 2 9.24 6.98 13.12
CA ARG A 2 9.27 8.10 14.09
C ARG A 2 8.00 8.05 14.95
N PRO A 3 8.08 8.26 16.26
CA PRO A 3 6.94 8.15 17.19
C PRO A 3 5.73 9.00 16.78
N GLY A 4 5.94 10.18 16.19
CA GLY A 4 4.87 11.09 15.77
C GLY A 4 4.13 10.71 14.48
N VAL A 5 4.70 9.85 13.61
CA VAL A 5 4.07 9.50 12.32
C VAL A 5 2.98 8.46 12.54
N LYS A 6 1.72 8.84 12.38
CA LYS A 6 0.55 7.95 12.51
C LYS A 6 0.12 7.32 11.20
N GLY A 7 0.39 7.96 10.06
CA GLY A 7 -0.04 7.48 8.75
C GLY A 7 0.98 7.73 7.66
N ILE A 8 1.07 6.78 6.74
CA ILE A 8 1.85 6.88 5.50
C ILE A 8 0.90 6.60 4.34
N ARG A 9 0.94 7.46 3.33
CA ARG A 9 0.18 7.29 2.10
C ARG A 9 1.14 7.24 0.93
N VAL A 10 1.04 6.20 0.12
CA VAL A 10 1.91 6.00 -1.05
C VAL A 10 1.04 5.94 -2.29
N CYS A 11 1.02 7.03 -3.02
CA CYS A 11 0.38 7.14 -4.32
C CYS A 11 1.46 7.03 -5.41
N GLY A 12 1.30 6.12 -6.34
CA GLY A 12 2.31 5.93 -7.39
C GLY A 12 1.86 5.00 -8.49
N ALA A 13 2.55 5.06 -9.63
CA ALA A 13 2.32 4.23 -10.80
C ALA A 13 2.51 2.72 -10.50
N HIS A 14 2.18 1.89 -11.48
CA HIS A 14 2.49 0.46 -11.41
C HIS A 14 4.01 0.22 -11.29
N GLN A 15 4.39 -0.91 -10.71
CA GLN A 15 5.77 -1.41 -10.63
C GLN A 15 6.81 -0.48 -9.97
N THR A 16 6.38 0.51 -9.19
CA THR A 16 7.25 1.44 -8.47
C THR A 16 7.74 0.92 -7.11
N GLY A 17 7.64 -0.38 -6.86
CA GLY A 17 8.11 -0.97 -5.60
C GLY A 17 7.16 -0.80 -4.40
N LYS A 18 5.98 -0.24 -4.59
CA LYS A 18 4.97 -0.02 -3.52
C LYS A 18 4.73 -1.24 -2.63
N PRO A 19 4.50 -2.47 -3.17
CA PRO A 19 4.30 -3.64 -2.32
C PRO A 19 5.51 -3.96 -1.44
N ARG A 20 6.74 -3.78 -1.94
CA ARG A 20 7.97 -4.00 -1.14
C ARG A 20 8.04 -3.06 0.06
N ALA A 21 7.77 -1.77 -0.15
CA ALA A 21 7.74 -0.78 0.94
C ALA A 21 6.68 -1.14 1.99
N ARG A 22 5.49 -1.54 1.56
CA ARG A 22 4.42 -1.97 2.48
C ARG A 22 4.82 -3.21 3.29
N TYR A 23 5.35 -4.24 2.64
CA TYR A 23 5.77 -5.45 3.35
C TYR A 23 6.96 -5.21 4.27
N ALA A 24 7.88 -4.32 3.93
CA ALA A 24 8.96 -3.91 4.84
C ALA A 24 8.41 -3.21 6.08
N CYS A 25 7.45 -2.30 5.92
CA CYS A 25 6.77 -1.65 7.05
C CYS A 25 5.97 -2.65 7.88
N LEU A 26 5.28 -3.60 7.26
CA LEU A 26 4.55 -4.66 7.96
C LEU A 26 5.50 -5.54 8.76
N GLY A 27 6.62 -5.98 8.16
CA GLY A 27 7.65 -6.77 8.84
C GLY A 27 8.23 -6.04 10.05
N TRP A 28 8.51 -4.75 9.88
CA TRP A 28 8.94 -3.92 11.00
C TRP A 28 7.89 -3.83 12.11
N CYS A 29 6.62 -3.67 11.77
CA CYS A 29 5.54 -3.67 12.77
C CYS A 29 5.38 -5.02 13.46
N ILE A 30 5.63 -6.13 12.77
CA ILE A 30 5.61 -7.48 13.38
C ILE A 30 6.74 -7.62 14.40
N ASP A 31 7.92 -7.11 14.10
CA ASP A 31 9.10 -7.24 14.95
C ASP A 31 9.06 -6.27 16.16
N TYR A 32 8.72 -5.02 15.93
CA TYR A 32 8.90 -3.95 16.94
C TYR A 32 7.62 -3.50 17.65
N ARG A 33 6.47 -4.02 17.28
CA ARG A 33 5.19 -3.54 17.83
C ARG A 33 4.28 -4.69 18.22
N ALA A 34 4.04 -4.87 19.49
CA ALA A 34 2.98 -5.74 19.97
C ALA A 34 1.59 -5.22 19.53
N GLY A 35 0.61 -6.12 19.44
CA GLY A 35 -0.78 -5.78 19.14
C GLY A 35 -1.29 -6.30 17.79
N THR A 36 -2.54 -5.98 17.49
CA THR A 36 -3.25 -6.49 16.33
C THR A 36 -2.89 -5.70 15.07
N LYS A 37 -2.49 -6.42 14.04
CA LYS A 37 -2.20 -5.88 12.71
C LYS A 37 -3.20 -6.40 11.70
N MET A 38 -3.49 -5.64 10.67
CA MET A 38 -4.36 -6.07 9.56
C MET A 38 -3.76 -5.65 8.23
N LEU A 39 -3.72 -6.60 7.30
CA LEU A 39 -3.43 -6.35 5.88
C LEU A 39 -4.72 -6.54 5.10
N THR A 40 -5.09 -5.52 4.31
CA THR A 40 -6.30 -5.54 3.50
C THR A 40 -5.98 -5.43 2.01
N MET A 41 -6.75 -6.11 1.19
CA MET A 41 -6.62 -6.14 -0.27
C MET A 41 -8.00 -6.03 -0.95
N PRO A 42 -8.07 -5.70 -2.26
CA PRO A 42 -9.34 -5.48 -2.95
C PRO A 42 -10.28 -6.67 -2.92
N GLY A 43 -9.76 -7.88 -3.15
CA GLY A 43 -10.55 -9.09 -3.26
C GLY A 43 -9.88 -10.31 -2.64
N ASP A 44 -10.66 -11.37 -2.47
CA ASP A 44 -10.20 -12.62 -1.85
C ASP A 44 -9.12 -13.34 -2.66
N GLU A 45 -9.21 -13.34 -3.98
CA GLU A 45 -8.18 -13.95 -4.84
C GLU A 45 -6.86 -13.17 -4.77
N THR A 46 -6.93 -11.84 -4.80
CA THR A 46 -5.76 -10.97 -4.65
C THR A 46 -5.12 -11.16 -3.28
N LEU A 47 -5.94 -11.35 -2.25
CA LEU A 47 -5.47 -11.62 -0.89
C LEU A 47 -4.75 -12.97 -0.81
N LYS A 48 -5.34 -14.04 -1.30
CA LYS A 48 -4.74 -15.39 -1.30
C LYS A 48 -3.40 -15.43 -2.03
N ARG A 49 -3.35 -14.81 -3.23
CA ARG A 49 -2.12 -14.71 -4.01
C ARG A 49 -1.07 -13.86 -3.30
N GLY A 50 -1.45 -12.70 -2.77
CA GLY A 50 -0.54 -11.82 -2.03
C GLY A 50 -0.01 -12.46 -0.75
N GLU A 51 -0.81 -13.26 -0.06
CA GLU A 51 -0.38 -14.04 1.09
C GLU A 51 0.65 -15.09 0.68
N ALA A 52 0.30 -15.96 -0.28
CA ALA A 52 1.14 -17.09 -0.67
C ALA A 52 2.45 -16.65 -1.34
N GLU A 53 2.40 -15.70 -2.25
CA GLU A 53 3.56 -15.33 -3.07
C GLU A 53 4.49 -14.29 -2.42
N LYS A 54 4.00 -13.51 -1.46
CA LYS A 54 4.75 -12.39 -0.90
C LYS A 54 4.84 -12.39 0.61
N LEU A 55 3.72 -12.55 1.32
CA LEU A 55 3.72 -12.45 2.77
C LEU A 55 4.40 -13.65 3.42
N LEU A 56 3.97 -14.86 3.09
CA LEU A 56 4.56 -16.08 3.68
C LEU A 56 6.05 -16.22 3.35
N PRO A 57 6.50 -16.01 2.10
CA PRO A 57 7.93 -16.00 1.79
C PRO A 57 8.71 -14.94 2.58
N LEU A 58 8.15 -13.74 2.78
CA LEU A 58 8.77 -12.70 3.60
C LEU A 58 8.97 -13.17 5.06
N LEU A 59 7.92 -13.74 5.66
CA LEU A 59 7.98 -14.24 7.03
C LEU A 59 8.99 -15.36 7.19
N GLU A 60 9.14 -16.22 6.17
CA GLU A 60 10.10 -17.34 6.19
C GLU A 60 11.54 -16.91 5.89
N ALA A 61 11.74 -15.94 5.00
CA ALA A 61 13.07 -15.46 4.60
C ALA A 61 13.79 -14.69 5.70
N SER A 62 13.05 -13.98 6.55
CA SER A 62 13.62 -13.24 7.66
C SER A 62 13.76 -14.14 8.91
N PRO A 63 14.97 -14.38 9.43
CA PRO A 63 15.15 -15.19 10.65
C PRO A 63 14.34 -14.66 11.84
N VAL A 64 14.26 -13.34 11.98
CA VAL A 64 13.51 -12.67 13.06
C VAL A 64 12.01 -12.94 12.90
N LEU A 65 11.44 -12.67 11.74
CA LEU A 65 10.00 -12.84 11.49
C LEU A 65 9.58 -14.32 11.55
N ARG A 66 10.43 -15.22 11.03
CA ARG A 66 10.22 -16.68 11.12
C ARG A 66 10.16 -17.16 12.59
N ASN A 67 11.02 -16.62 13.44
CA ASN A 67 11.03 -16.96 14.87
C ASN A 67 9.80 -16.43 15.59
N LEU A 68 9.24 -15.30 15.16
CA LEU A 68 8.03 -14.72 15.72
C LEU A 68 6.75 -15.39 15.21
N LYS A 69 6.80 -16.04 14.05
CA LYS A 69 5.65 -16.71 13.46
C LYS A 69 5.17 -17.88 14.33
N GLY A 70 3.90 -17.86 14.66
CA GLY A 70 3.19 -18.94 15.35
C GLY A 70 2.23 -19.68 14.41
N ARG A 71 1.04 -20.04 14.91
CA ARG A 71 0.02 -20.73 14.13
C ARG A 71 -0.53 -19.87 13.01
N THR A 72 -0.56 -20.40 11.80
CA THR A 72 -1.09 -19.74 10.60
C THR A 72 -2.34 -20.44 10.12
N THR A 73 -3.36 -19.68 9.78
CA THR A 73 -4.56 -20.11 9.04
C THR A 73 -4.69 -19.24 7.80
N ALA A 74 -5.63 -19.54 6.90
CA ALA A 74 -5.80 -18.84 5.65
C ALA A 74 -6.00 -17.30 5.78
N ARG A 75 -6.37 -16.78 6.94
CA ARG A 75 -6.63 -15.33 7.14
C ARG A 75 -6.08 -14.79 8.46
N HIS A 76 -5.31 -15.57 9.18
CA HIS A 76 -4.80 -15.18 10.48
C HIS A 76 -3.46 -15.82 10.76
N VAL A 77 -2.46 -15.01 11.00
CA VAL A 77 -1.16 -15.41 11.51
C VAL A 77 -1.08 -15.00 12.97
N ARG A 78 -1.06 -15.96 13.88
CA ARG A 78 -0.81 -15.70 15.29
C ARG A 78 0.69 -15.61 15.52
N LEU A 79 1.14 -14.62 16.27
CA LEU A 79 2.55 -14.45 16.60
C LEU A 79 2.84 -15.01 18.00
N LYS A 80 4.08 -15.37 18.26
CA LYS A 80 4.49 -15.98 19.53
C LYS A 80 4.44 -15.00 20.71
N ASP A 81 4.53 -13.70 20.44
CA ASP A 81 4.36 -12.63 21.43
C ASP A 81 2.89 -12.37 21.82
N GLY A 82 1.96 -13.17 21.31
CA GLY A 82 0.52 -12.98 21.51
C GLY A 82 -0.13 -12.03 20.53
N SER A 83 0.63 -11.32 19.71
CA SER A 83 0.12 -10.45 18.63
C SER A 83 -0.54 -11.25 17.54
N SER A 84 -1.31 -10.56 16.70
CA SER A 84 -2.04 -11.16 15.58
C SER A 84 -1.91 -10.33 14.32
N LEU A 85 -1.74 -11.02 13.19
CA LEU A 85 -1.87 -10.42 11.87
C LEU A 85 -3.10 -11.03 11.19
N PHE A 86 -4.11 -10.19 10.91
CA PHE A 86 -5.30 -10.55 10.16
C PHE A 86 -5.15 -10.17 8.69
N LEU A 87 -5.68 -11.03 7.83
CA LEU A 87 -5.75 -10.83 6.39
C LEU A 87 -7.22 -10.67 6.00
N SER A 88 -7.57 -9.56 5.39
CA SER A 88 -8.95 -9.23 5.06
C SER A 88 -9.08 -8.72 3.63
N SER A 89 -10.20 -9.01 2.97
CA SER A 89 -10.54 -8.41 1.69
C SER A 89 -11.62 -7.35 1.83
N ALA A 90 -11.58 -6.35 0.96
CA ALA A 90 -12.60 -5.31 0.92
C ALA A 90 -14.00 -5.85 0.56
N GLN A 91 -14.06 -7.01 -0.11
CA GLN A 91 -15.30 -7.67 -0.50
C GLN A 91 -15.99 -8.44 0.64
N ALA A 92 -15.36 -8.62 1.80
CA ALA A 92 -15.89 -9.39 2.93
C ALA A 92 -16.37 -8.49 4.09
N PRO A 93 -17.60 -7.93 4.03
CA PRO A 93 -18.09 -6.96 5.03
C PRO A 93 -18.11 -7.50 6.46
N GLY A 94 -18.48 -8.77 6.65
CA GLY A 94 -18.54 -9.39 7.98
C GLY A 94 -17.18 -9.49 8.67
N GLN A 95 -16.11 -9.61 7.92
CA GLN A 95 -14.75 -9.66 8.46
C GLN A 95 -14.23 -8.27 8.86
N ARG A 96 -14.78 -7.21 8.26
CA ARG A 96 -14.44 -5.82 8.60
C ARG A 96 -14.99 -5.42 9.97
N ALA A 97 -16.04 -6.07 10.44
CA ALA A 97 -16.88 -5.57 11.52
C ALA A 97 -16.43 -5.89 12.96
N SER A 98 -15.57 -6.91 13.19
CA SER A 98 -15.41 -7.48 14.53
C SER A 98 -14.00 -7.37 15.11
N ILE A 99 -13.00 -6.82 14.40
CA ILE A 99 -11.62 -6.84 14.83
C ILE A 99 -11.14 -5.39 15.06
N THR A 100 -10.64 -5.11 16.28
CA THR A 100 -9.94 -3.86 16.59
C THR A 100 -8.48 -3.99 16.18
N VAL A 101 -7.96 -3.01 15.46
CA VAL A 101 -6.66 -3.04 14.79
C VAL A 101 -5.78 -1.90 15.26
N GLN A 102 -4.54 -2.18 15.62
CA GLN A 102 -3.57 -1.16 15.96
C GLN A 102 -2.78 -0.69 14.73
N ASP A 103 -2.31 -1.61 13.90
CA ASP A 103 -1.56 -1.27 12.71
C ASP A 103 -2.29 -1.79 11.45
N LEU A 104 -2.69 -0.89 10.56
CA LEU A 104 -3.48 -1.16 9.38
C LEU A 104 -2.67 -0.91 8.11
N PHE A 105 -2.67 -1.90 7.21
CA PHE A 105 -2.02 -1.85 5.91
C PHE A 105 -3.05 -2.08 4.81
N MET A 106 -3.32 -1.07 3.99
CA MET A 106 -4.27 -1.16 2.88
C MET A 106 -3.53 -1.16 1.55
N ASP A 107 -3.80 -2.15 0.71
CA ASP A 107 -3.23 -2.29 -0.62
C ASP A 107 -4.27 -2.07 -1.70
N GLU A 108 -3.90 -1.28 -2.71
CA GLU A 108 -4.74 -0.96 -3.88
C GLU A 108 -6.16 -0.52 -3.48
N GLU A 109 -6.24 0.42 -2.52
CA GLU A 109 -7.51 0.85 -1.92
C GLU A 109 -8.50 1.47 -2.92
N ASP A 110 -8.01 2.07 -4.00
CA ASP A 110 -8.86 2.62 -5.05
C ASP A 110 -9.64 1.53 -5.82
N LEU A 111 -9.22 0.27 -5.68
CA LEU A 111 -9.94 -0.89 -6.23
C LEU A 111 -10.96 -1.48 -5.24
N TYR A 112 -11.13 -0.89 -4.05
CA TYR A 112 -12.11 -1.37 -3.08
C TYR A 112 -13.51 -1.01 -3.55
N GLN A 113 -14.28 -2.05 -3.87
CA GLN A 113 -15.64 -1.87 -4.38
C GLN A 113 -16.59 -1.48 -3.24
N LYS A 114 -17.33 -0.40 -3.45
CA LYS A 114 -18.42 0.00 -2.58
C LYS A 114 -19.66 -0.84 -2.93
N ALA A 115 -20.12 -1.67 -2.01
CA ALA A 115 -21.38 -2.38 -2.20
C ALA A 115 -22.55 -1.43 -1.96
N ALA A 116 -23.58 -1.54 -2.79
CA ALA A 116 -24.79 -0.72 -2.65
C ALA A 116 -25.38 -0.83 -1.24
N GLY A 117 -25.71 0.29 -0.62
CA GLY A 117 -26.27 0.35 0.73
C GLY A 117 -25.27 0.05 1.86
N LYS A 118 -23.98 -0.08 1.59
CA LYS A 118 -22.92 -0.27 2.60
C LYS A 118 -21.96 0.89 2.61
N GLY A 119 -21.33 1.13 3.76
CA GLY A 119 -20.32 2.16 3.95
C GLY A 119 -19.11 2.02 3.04
N ASP A 120 -18.29 3.05 3.00
CA ASP A 120 -17.03 3.05 2.27
C ASP A 120 -16.02 2.10 2.93
N PRO A 121 -15.52 1.06 2.22
CA PRO A 121 -14.61 0.08 2.81
C PRO A 121 -13.34 0.68 3.40
N VAL A 122 -12.80 1.74 2.81
CA VAL A 122 -11.60 2.43 3.31
C VAL A 122 -11.90 3.05 4.68
N THR A 123 -13.02 3.75 4.79
CA THR A 123 -13.47 4.35 6.05
C THR A 123 -13.73 3.28 7.11
N ASP A 124 -14.42 2.20 6.74
CA ASP A 124 -14.73 1.09 7.64
C ASP A 124 -13.46 0.48 8.24
N PHE A 125 -12.40 0.27 7.44
CA PHE A 125 -11.12 -0.25 7.94
C PHE A 125 -10.40 0.75 8.84
N ILE A 126 -10.40 2.04 8.51
CA ILE A 126 -9.78 3.09 9.32
C ILE A 126 -10.46 3.18 10.70
N GLU A 127 -11.79 3.07 10.76
CA GLU A 127 -12.57 3.07 12.00
C GLU A 127 -12.15 1.94 12.96
N ARG A 128 -11.68 0.78 12.45
CA ARG A 128 -11.14 -0.31 13.29
C ARG A 128 -9.90 0.08 14.08
N THR A 129 -9.24 1.16 13.70
CA THR A 129 -8.06 1.66 14.41
C THR A 129 -8.39 2.71 15.47
N ARG A 130 -9.67 3.05 15.66
CA ARG A 130 -10.12 4.17 16.49
C ARG A 130 -9.69 4.04 17.96
N SER A 131 -9.79 2.84 18.53
CA SER A 131 -9.34 2.57 19.90
C SER A 131 -7.83 2.82 20.13
N TYR A 132 -7.05 2.83 19.05
CA TYR A 132 -5.62 3.09 19.08
C TYR A 132 -5.24 4.45 18.48
N SER A 133 -6.10 5.45 18.57
CA SER A 133 -5.95 6.77 17.91
C SER A 133 -4.59 7.45 18.16
N PHE A 134 -3.96 7.21 19.30
CA PHE A 134 -2.65 7.77 19.66
C PHE A 134 -1.46 6.91 19.19
N THR A 135 -1.63 5.61 19.13
CA THR A 135 -0.52 4.66 18.86
C THR A 135 -0.62 3.95 17.53
N ARG A 136 -1.76 4.04 16.83
CA ARG A 136 -2.02 3.40 15.56
C ARG A 136 -1.00 3.79 14.48
N LYS A 137 -0.74 2.86 13.57
CA LYS A 137 -0.07 3.13 12.30
C LYS A 137 -0.98 2.71 11.16
N ILE A 138 -1.18 3.59 10.19
CA ILE A 138 -1.99 3.33 9.00
C ILE A 138 -1.12 3.56 7.78
N MET A 139 -0.91 2.52 6.99
CA MET A 139 -0.24 2.62 5.70
C MET A 139 -1.24 2.34 4.59
N ARG A 140 -1.42 3.31 3.71
CA ARG A 140 -2.29 3.25 2.54
C ARG A 140 -1.43 3.28 1.29
N VAL A 141 -1.65 2.31 0.41
CA VAL A 141 -0.84 2.16 -0.80
C VAL A 141 -1.77 1.90 -1.97
N SER A 142 -1.74 2.75 -2.99
CA SER A 142 -2.53 2.52 -4.20
C SER A 142 -1.93 3.23 -5.41
N LYS A 143 -2.34 2.78 -6.58
CA LYS A 143 -2.32 3.57 -7.79
C LYS A 143 -3.62 4.37 -7.83
N PRO A 144 -3.60 5.66 -8.19
CA PRO A 144 -4.84 6.41 -8.38
C PRO A 144 -5.59 5.85 -9.59
N VAL A 145 -6.89 5.60 -9.41
CA VAL A 145 -7.78 5.14 -10.48
C VAL A 145 -8.74 6.27 -10.83
N GLY A 146 -8.68 6.73 -12.07
CA GLY A 146 -9.55 7.79 -12.57
C GLY A 146 -9.08 9.20 -12.19
N ASP A 147 -10.03 10.04 -11.81
CA ASP A 147 -9.88 11.47 -11.58
C ASP A 147 -9.65 11.85 -10.10
N ALA A 148 -9.99 13.09 -9.77
CA ALA A 148 -9.91 13.65 -8.41
C ALA A 148 -10.75 12.90 -7.35
N ARG A 149 -11.58 11.91 -7.73
CA ARG A 149 -12.35 11.05 -6.81
C ARG A 149 -11.55 9.87 -6.28
N SER A 150 -10.36 9.61 -6.79
CA SER A 150 -9.44 8.59 -6.27
C SER A 150 -9.21 8.78 -4.77
N SER A 151 -9.45 7.72 -3.98
CA SER A 151 -9.29 7.74 -2.52
C SER A 151 -7.87 8.04 -2.10
N ILE A 152 -6.89 7.37 -2.75
CA ILE A 152 -5.48 7.60 -2.43
C ILE A 152 -5.02 8.98 -2.87
N TRP A 153 -5.51 9.50 -4.02
CA TRP A 153 -5.18 10.85 -4.47
C TRP A 153 -5.67 11.91 -3.48
N GLN A 154 -6.92 11.81 -3.03
CA GLN A 154 -7.44 12.70 -2.00
C GLN A 154 -6.64 12.60 -0.70
N ALA A 155 -6.28 11.38 -0.30
CA ALA A 155 -5.52 11.16 0.92
C ALA A 155 -4.11 11.77 0.89
N VAL A 156 -3.43 11.81 -0.26
CA VAL A 156 -2.08 12.41 -0.38
C VAL A 156 -2.10 13.91 -0.64
N THR A 157 -3.24 14.46 -1.07
CA THR A 157 -3.35 15.89 -1.39
C THR A 157 -4.03 16.71 -0.30
N ARG A 158 -4.92 16.10 0.50
CA ARG A 158 -5.76 16.83 1.46
C ARG A 158 -5.47 16.48 2.93
N ASP A 159 -5.12 15.23 3.21
CA ASP A 159 -5.09 14.70 4.59
C ASP A 159 -3.68 14.41 5.08
N VAL A 160 -2.71 15.22 4.71
CA VAL A 160 -1.29 15.02 5.06
C VAL A 160 -0.65 16.29 5.61
N ASP A 161 0.19 16.12 6.63
CA ASP A 161 1.01 17.20 7.19
C ASP A 161 2.27 17.46 6.35
N LEU A 162 2.76 16.43 5.63
CA LEU A 162 3.95 16.51 4.80
C LEU A 162 3.81 15.62 3.57
N THR A 163 4.03 16.20 2.41
CA THR A 163 4.12 15.47 1.13
C THR A 163 5.56 15.41 0.67
N LEU A 164 6.03 14.19 0.40
CA LEU A 164 7.33 13.93 -0.20
C LEU A 164 7.14 13.49 -1.65
N ALA A 165 7.86 14.11 -2.56
CA ALA A 165 7.87 13.71 -3.96
C ALA A 165 9.26 13.22 -4.37
N TYR A 166 9.27 12.18 -5.20
CA TYR A 166 10.50 11.64 -5.73
C TYR A 166 11.17 12.65 -6.68
N ARG A 167 12.46 12.88 -6.49
CA ARG A 167 13.28 13.69 -7.39
C ARG A 167 14.39 12.84 -7.97
N VAL A 168 14.67 13.04 -9.23
CA VAL A 168 15.85 12.48 -9.91
C VAL A 168 16.92 13.55 -10.04
N VAL A 169 18.16 13.13 -9.95
CA VAL A 169 19.30 14.02 -10.19
C VAL A 169 19.58 14.02 -11.69
N CYS A 170 19.64 15.21 -12.28
CA CYS A 170 20.00 15.37 -13.68
C CYS A 170 21.42 14.84 -13.89
N PRO A 171 21.67 13.93 -14.84
CA PRO A 171 23.01 13.40 -15.07
C PRO A 171 23.99 14.43 -15.63
N THR A 172 23.50 15.53 -16.19
CA THR A 172 24.33 16.57 -16.81
C THR A 172 24.71 17.69 -15.83
N CYS A 173 23.72 18.24 -15.10
CA CYS A 173 23.95 19.37 -14.21
C CYS A 173 23.83 19.04 -12.72
N PHE A 174 23.53 17.79 -12.38
CA PHE A 174 23.36 17.28 -11.02
C PHE A 174 22.26 17.97 -10.20
N ALA A 175 21.44 18.82 -10.81
CA ALA A 175 20.31 19.46 -10.12
C ALA A 175 19.19 18.45 -9.87
N PRO A 176 18.62 18.40 -8.65
CA PRO A 176 17.44 17.57 -8.38
C PRO A 176 16.22 18.15 -9.07
N GLN A 177 15.52 17.32 -9.83
CA GLN A 177 14.32 17.73 -10.58
C GLN A 177 13.20 16.71 -10.43
N PHE A 178 11.96 17.19 -10.59
CA PHE A 178 10.80 16.33 -10.66
C PHE A 178 10.68 15.74 -12.07
N MET A 179 10.35 14.45 -12.13
CA MET A 179 9.90 13.82 -13.37
C MET A 179 8.44 14.24 -13.60
N SER A 180 8.22 15.17 -14.52
CA SER A 180 6.88 15.61 -14.91
C SER A 180 6.64 15.20 -16.37
N PRO A 181 5.43 14.75 -16.73
CA PRO A 181 5.12 14.35 -18.10
C PRO A 181 5.42 15.44 -19.14
N GLU A 182 5.24 16.71 -18.76
CA GLU A 182 5.50 17.86 -19.64
C GLU A 182 6.98 18.04 -19.99
N ARG A 183 7.87 17.36 -19.26
CA ARG A 183 9.32 17.38 -19.48
C ARG A 183 9.83 16.14 -20.21
N VAL A 184 8.95 15.21 -20.54
CA VAL A 184 9.30 14.04 -21.35
C VAL A 184 9.29 14.47 -22.80
N VAL A 185 10.48 14.57 -23.40
CA VAL A 185 10.64 14.83 -24.81
C VAL A 185 10.81 13.48 -25.50
N CYS A 186 9.79 13.02 -26.21
CA CYS A 186 9.91 11.83 -27.05
C CYS A 186 10.63 12.23 -28.34
N GLN A 187 11.73 11.55 -28.64
CA GLN A 187 12.32 11.68 -29.98
C GLN A 187 11.35 11.09 -31.00
N LYS A 188 11.08 11.83 -32.05
CA LYS A 188 10.30 11.32 -33.16
C LYS A 188 11.02 10.13 -33.79
N LEU A 189 10.31 9.04 -33.98
CA LEU A 189 10.86 7.89 -34.67
C LEU A 189 10.80 8.13 -36.18
N ILE A 190 11.89 7.87 -36.87
CA ILE A 190 11.91 7.87 -38.34
C ILE A 190 11.63 6.45 -38.79
N LYS A 191 10.42 6.19 -39.27
CA LYS A 191 10.04 4.94 -39.91
C LYS A 191 9.82 5.23 -41.43
N ASP A 192 10.51 4.49 -42.28
CA ASP A 192 10.42 4.60 -43.73
C ASP A 192 10.65 6.02 -44.29
N GLY A 193 11.54 6.78 -43.64
CA GLY A 193 11.87 8.16 -44.04
C GLY A 193 10.84 9.22 -43.63
N GLN A 194 9.80 8.85 -42.90
CA GLN A 194 8.81 9.77 -42.33
C GLN A 194 8.94 9.89 -40.82
N GLU A 195 8.84 11.11 -40.31
CA GLU A 195 8.77 11.36 -38.86
C GLU A 195 7.41 10.90 -38.33
N THR A 196 7.40 9.95 -37.42
CA THR A 196 6.18 9.49 -36.72
C THR A 196 6.33 9.72 -35.21
N GLU A 197 5.23 10.04 -34.55
CA GLU A 197 5.22 10.05 -33.09
C GLU A 197 5.30 8.60 -32.57
N PRO A 198 6.13 8.32 -31.54
CA PRO A 198 6.16 7.00 -30.96
C PRO A 198 4.81 6.64 -30.35
N SER A 199 4.37 5.41 -30.52
CA SER A 199 3.17 4.90 -29.88
C SER A 199 3.38 4.77 -28.35
N PRO A 200 2.31 4.75 -27.53
CA PRO A 200 2.42 4.55 -26.09
C PRO A 200 3.13 3.26 -25.66
N ALA A 201 3.29 2.31 -26.55
CA ALA A 201 4.03 1.07 -26.32
C ALA A 201 5.55 1.19 -26.59
N GLU A 202 5.97 2.26 -27.28
CA GLU A 202 7.37 2.53 -27.68
C GLU A 202 8.03 3.61 -26.80
N ILE A 203 7.27 4.19 -25.85
CA ILE A 203 7.71 5.10 -24.78
C ILE A 203 7.87 4.30 -23.47
#